data_5c677e76b1707fd9d7fbe8c2c461d6cd
#
_entry.id   5c677e76b1707fd9d7fbe8c2c461d6cd
#
_cell.length_a   1.000
_cell.length_b   1.000
_cell.length_c   1.000
_cell.angle_alpha   90.00
_cell.angle_beta   90.00
_cell.angle_gamma   90.00
#
_symmetry.space_group_name_H-M   'P 1'
#
loop_
_entity.id
_entity.type
_entity.pdbx_description
1 polymer ?
#
loop_
_entity_poly.entity_id
_entity_poly.type
_entity_poly.pdbx_seq_one_letter_code
_entity_poly.pdbx_strand_id
1 'polypeptide(L)'
;RAKVAQTKKKKWDTCFKYGSLLTTLSQGYMLGIWVTGLRTDLYAQGFALLSAFGVTAAYAFIGACWLILKTEGDLQRKAIYWAKRCLSILAGGIIAVSFLNLTLHEEVRALWLESSLGIVLMAIPITCFGLLALCGGVLQRLPEAGGKGEWLPFALALLVFLLCFAAFGISYYPYIVPGQLTIMDALADANSLRFLLVGTVIVVPCILAYTVMVYRIFAGK
;
A
#
# COMPACT_ATOMS: atom_id res chain seq x y z
N ARG A 1 -16.34 -21.60 -5.02
CA ARG A 1 -15.22 -22.46 -5.46
C ARG A 1 -15.38 -23.94 -5.05
N ALA A 2 -15.71 -24.22 -3.80
CA ALA A 2 -15.84 -25.61 -3.31
C ALA A 2 -16.91 -26.46 -4.01
N LYS A 3 -18.00 -25.85 -4.49
CA LYS A 3 -19.13 -26.50 -5.17
C LYS A 3 -19.04 -26.55 -6.70
N VAL A 4 -17.95 -26.07 -7.31
CA VAL A 4 -17.82 -25.94 -8.77
C VAL A 4 -17.05 -27.14 -9.34
N ALA A 5 -17.51 -27.69 -10.47
CA ALA A 5 -16.84 -28.77 -11.19
C ALA A 5 -15.38 -28.43 -11.55
N GLN A 6 -14.48 -29.42 -11.54
CA GLN A 6 -13.02 -29.24 -11.74
C GLN A 6 -12.68 -28.46 -13.02
N THR A 7 -13.42 -28.70 -14.12
CA THR A 7 -13.24 -28.02 -15.41
C THR A 7 -13.53 -26.52 -15.36
N LYS A 8 -14.42 -26.06 -14.48
CA LYS A 8 -14.75 -24.65 -14.31
C LYS A 8 -13.82 -23.92 -13.32
N LYS A 9 -13.09 -24.65 -12.46
CA LYS A 9 -12.18 -24.06 -11.47
C LYS A 9 -11.08 -23.23 -12.13
N LYS A 10 -10.45 -23.72 -13.19
CA LYS A 10 -9.41 -22.99 -13.94
C LYS A 10 -9.91 -21.65 -14.48
N LYS A 11 -11.12 -21.61 -15.03
CA LYS A 11 -11.71 -20.36 -15.54
C LYS A 11 -11.95 -19.35 -14.41
N TRP A 12 -12.51 -19.80 -13.28
CA TRP A 12 -12.71 -18.95 -12.12
C TRP A 12 -11.40 -18.44 -11.52
N ASP A 13 -10.37 -19.28 -11.41
CA ASP A 13 -9.05 -18.89 -10.93
C ASP A 13 -8.39 -17.85 -11.87
N THR A 14 -8.59 -17.98 -13.18
CA THR A 14 -8.12 -17.03 -14.19
C THR A 14 -8.87 -15.69 -14.09
N CYS A 15 -10.19 -15.71 -14.01
CA CYS A 15 -11.00 -14.50 -13.83
C CYS A 15 -10.63 -13.76 -12.54
N PHE A 16 -10.45 -14.49 -11.44
CA PHE A 16 -10.05 -13.91 -10.16
C PHE A 16 -8.66 -13.25 -10.25
N LYS A 17 -7.70 -13.93 -10.88
CA LYS A 17 -6.34 -13.40 -11.08
C LYS A 17 -6.35 -12.10 -11.87
N TYR A 18 -7.02 -12.06 -13.01
CA TYR A 18 -7.06 -10.86 -13.86
C TYR A 18 -7.91 -9.75 -13.25
N GLY A 19 -9.04 -10.10 -12.61
CA GLY A 19 -9.86 -9.13 -11.89
C GLY A 19 -9.09 -8.45 -10.76
N SER A 20 -8.36 -9.24 -9.96
CA SER A 20 -7.51 -8.71 -8.89
C SER A 20 -6.39 -7.80 -9.42
N LEU A 21 -5.72 -8.22 -10.52
CA LEU A 21 -4.70 -7.40 -11.17
C LEU A 21 -5.27 -6.08 -11.71
N LEU A 22 -6.43 -6.14 -12.38
CA LEU A 22 -7.08 -4.95 -12.90
C LEU A 22 -7.48 -3.99 -11.78
N THR A 23 -7.99 -4.51 -10.66
CA THR A 23 -8.35 -3.71 -9.49
C THR A 23 -7.14 -2.96 -8.93
N THR A 24 -6.01 -3.65 -8.74
CA THR A 24 -4.80 -3.01 -8.19
C THR A 24 -4.22 -1.96 -9.14
N LEU A 25 -4.22 -2.23 -10.45
CA LEU A 25 -3.78 -1.26 -11.46
C LEU A 25 -4.68 -0.03 -11.49
N SER A 26 -6.00 -0.22 -11.45
CA SER A 26 -6.97 0.88 -11.44
C SER A 26 -6.84 1.74 -10.19
N GLN A 27 -6.66 1.13 -9.01
CA GLN A 27 -6.43 1.86 -7.76
C GLN A 27 -5.14 2.68 -7.80
N GLY A 28 -4.05 2.09 -8.28
CA GLY A 28 -2.79 2.81 -8.39
C GLY A 28 -2.84 3.93 -9.43
N TYR A 29 -3.53 3.71 -10.57
CA TYR A 29 -3.75 4.74 -11.58
C TYR A 29 -4.57 5.91 -11.02
N MET A 30 -5.68 5.60 -10.33
CA MET A 30 -6.52 6.61 -9.67
C MET A 30 -5.73 7.41 -8.65
N LEU A 31 -4.89 6.74 -7.83
CA LEU A 31 -4.02 7.42 -6.88
C LEU A 31 -3.05 8.38 -7.57
N GLY A 32 -2.45 7.97 -8.69
CA GLY A 32 -1.54 8.81 -9.47
C GLY A 32 -2.22 10.04 -10.07
N ILE A 33 -3.40 9.89 -10.65
CA ILE A 33 -4.21 11.01 -11.16
C ILE A 33 -4.64 11.93 -10.01
N TRP A 34 -5.01 11.38 -8.87
CA TRP A 34 -5.35 12.17 -7.69
C TRP A 34 -4.17 13.01 -7.19
N VAL A 35 -2.98 12.40 -7.07
CA VAL A 35 -1.74 13.08 -6.67
C VAL A 35 -1.42 14.26 -7.60
N THR A 36 -1.68 14.14 -8.89
CA THR A 36 -1.44 15.22 -9.86
C THR A 36 -2.53 16.30 -9.87
N GLY A 37 -3.46 16.28 -8.92
CA GLY A 37 -4.59 17.23 -8.87
C GLY A 37 -5.59 17.00 -10.00
N LEU A 38 -5.86 15.75 -10.38
CA LEU A 38 -6.80 15.35 -11.44
C LEU A 38 -6.45 15.91 -12.83
N ARG A 39 -5.16 16.20 -13.08
CA ARG A 39 -4.69 16.67 -14.39
C ARG A 39 -4.75 15.55 -15.42
N THR A 40 -4.98 15.93 -16.69
CA THR A 40 -5.12 14.99 -17.82
C THR A 40 -3.99 15.10 -18.86
N ASP A 41 -2.97 15.90 -18.58
CA ASP A 41 -1.81 16.05 -19.44
C ASP A 41 -0.95 14.76 -19.49
N LEU A 42 -0.12 14.64 -20.50
CA LEU A 42 0.70 13.43 -20.74
C LEU A 42 1.61 13.10 -19.56
N TYR A 43 2.10 14.12 -18.85
CA TYR A 43 2.96 13.95 -17.69
C TYR A 43 2.19 13.32 -16.52
N ALA A 44 0.98 13.82 -16.23
CA ALA A 44 0.11 13.26 -15.19
C ALA A 44 -0.31 11.81 -15.50
N GLN A 45 -0.61 11.50 -16.76
CA GLN A 45 -0.91 10.14 -17.18
C GLN A 45 0.30 9.20 -17.03
N GLY A 46 1.50 9.67 -17.38
CA GLY A 46 2.74 8.92 -17.17
C GLY A 46 3.00 8.62 -15.70
N PHE A 47 2.78 9.61 -14.81
CA PHE A 47 2.88 9.43 -13.37
C PHE A 47 1.81 8.45 -12.85
N ALA A 48 0.58 8.54 -13.35
CA ALA A 48 -0.50 7.62 -12.98
C ALA A 48 -0.20 6.18 -13.38
N LEU A 49 0.38 5.95 -14.56
CA LEU A 49 0.83 4.62 -14.96
C LEU A 49 1.96 4.09 -14.06
N LEU A 50 2.95 4.92 -13.75
CA LEU A 50 4.01 4.55 -12.81
C LEU A 50 3.42 4.16 -11.45
N SER A 51 2.48 4.96 -10.94
CA SER A 51 1.78 4.69 -9.68
C SER A 51 0.97 3.39 -9.73
N ALA A 52 0.32 3.09 -10.87
CA ALA A 52 -0.41 1.84 -11.07
C ALA A 52 0.49 0.61 -10.90
N PHE A 53 1.66 0.62 -11.54
CA PHE A 53 2.63 -0.47 -11.41
C PHE A 53 3.26 -0.52 -10.01
N GLY A 54 3.58 0.64 -9.42
CA GLY A 54 4.12 0.74 -8.07
C GLY A 54 3.19 0.17 -7.00
N VAL A 55 1.92 0.56 -7.02
CA VAL A 55 0.89 0.05 -6.08
C VAL A 55 0.65 -1.45 -6.29
N THR A 56 0.62 -1.91 -7.54
CA THR A 56 0.49 -3.35 -7.84
C THR A 56 1.67 -4.15 -7.28
N ALA A 57 2.89 -3.66 -7.44
CA ALA A 57 4.09 -4.29 -6.87
C ALA A 57 4.06 -4.28 -5.33
N ALA A 58 3.58 -3.19 -4.73
CA ALA A 58 3.43 -3.06 -3.28
C ALA A 58 2.42 -4.09 -2.73
N TYR A 59 1.27 -4.25 -3.36
CA TYR A 59 0.28 -5.26 -2.96
C TYR A 59 0.79 -6.69 -3.19
N ALA A 60 1.52 -6.94 -4.28
CA ALA A 60 2.17 -8.23 -4.50
C ALA A 60 3.24 -8.53 -3.44
N PHE A 61 3.99 -7.52 -3.01
CA PHE A 61 5.00 -7.65 -1.95
C PHE A 61 4.38 -8.02 -0.61
N ILE A 62 3.37 -7.27 -0.13
CA ILE A 62 2.72 -7.57 1.15
C ILE A 62 1.99 -8.92 1.11
N GLY A 63 1.37 -9.27 -0.03
CA GLY A 63 0.75 -10.57 -0.24
C GLY A 63 1.77 -11.73 -0.22
N ALA A 64 2.94 -11.56 -0.83
CA ALA A 64 4.01 -12.54 -0.77
C ALA A 64 4.54 -12.71 0.66
N CYS A 65 4.74 -11.60 1.41
CA CYS A 65 5.13 -11.64 2.82
C CYS A 65 4.08 -12.36 3.69
N TRP A 66 2.78 -12.15 3.42
CA TRP A 66 1.70 -12.89 4.08
C TRP A 66 1.74 -14.39 3.78
N LEU A 67 2.01 -14.77 2.53
CA LEU A 67 2.15 -16.18 2.15
C LEU A 67 3.34 -16.84 2.87
N ILE A 68 4.47 -16.14 3.03
CA ILE A 68 5.63 -16.64 3.80
C ILE A 68 5.21 -16.99 5.23
N LEU A 69 4.38 -16.13 5.86
CA LEU A 69 3.88 -16.34 7.22
C LEU A 69 2.93 -17.54 7.34
N LYS A 70 2.13 -17.81 6.29
CA LYS A 70 0.99 -18.75 6.36
C LYS A 70 1.20 -20.08 5.62
N THR A 71 2.33 -20.26 4.95
CA THR A 71 2.58 -21.47 4.15
C THR A 71 3.95 -22.05 4.45
N GLU A 72 4.14 -23.32 4.07
CA GLU A 72 5.38 -24.09 4.22
C GLU A 72 5.80 -24.71 2.89
N GLY A 73 7.03 -25.22 2.84
CA GLY A 73 7.54 -26.00 1.72
C GLY A 73 7.70 -25.20 0.42
N ASP A 74 7.31 -25.79 -0.70
CA ASP A 74 7.55 -25.21 -2.03
C ASP A 74 6.78 -23.92 -2.28
N LEU A 75 5.59 -23.77 -1.68
CA LEU A 75 4.82 -22.54 -1.84
C LEU A 75 5.48 -21.37 -1.12
N GLN A 76 6.00 -21.61 0.07
CA GLN A 76 6.76 -20.61 0.83
C GLN A 76 8.04 -20.19 0.08
N ARG A 77 8.80 -21.13 -0.50
CA ARG A 77 9.99 -20.82 -1.33
C ARG A 77 9.63 -19.92 -2.52
N LYS A 78 8.53 -20.22 -3.21
CA LYS A 78 8.03 -19.37 -4.30
C LYS A 78 7.62 -17.98 -3.79
N ALA A 79 6.98 -17.89 -2.64
CA ALA A 79 6.61 -16.62 -2.03
C ALA A 79 7.85 -15.77 -1.67
N ILE A 80 8.90 -16.37 -1.11
CA ILE A 80 10.19 -15.71 -0.83
C ILE A 80 10.81 -15.16 -2.12
N TYR A 81 10.81 -15.95 -3.21
CA TYR A 81 11.34 -15.52 -4.49
C TYR A 81 10.59 -14.30 -5.05
N TRP A 82 9.25 -14.33 -5.01
CA TRP A 82 8.43 -13.20 -5.45
C TRP A 82 8.57 -11.98 -4.54
N ALA A 83 8.65 -12.18 -3.22
CA ALA A 83 8.88 -11.09 -2.28
C ALA A 83 10.19 -10.35 -2.58
N LYS A 84 11.29 -11.06 -2.85
CA LYS A 84 12.59 -10.46 -3.22
C LYS A 84 12.49 -9.61 -4.50
N ARG A 85 11.77 -10.08 -5.52
CA ARG A 85 11.56 -9.33 -6.77
C ARG A 85 10.70 -8.09 -6.57
N CYS A 86 9.57 -8.26 -5.88
CA CYS A 86 8.68 -7.13 -5.60
C CYS A 86 9.34 -6.08 -4.71
N LEU A 87 10.20 -6.48 -3.77
CA LEU A 87 10.97 -5.57 -2.91
C LEU A 87 11.85 -4.62 -3.72
N SER A 88 12.56 -5.13 -4.72
CA SER A 88 13.40 -4.29 -5.59
C SER A 88 12.58 -3.30 -6.42
N ILE A 89 11.44 -3.74 -6.96
CA ILE A 89 10.52 -2.89 -7.71
C ILE A 89 9.91 -1.82 -6.77
N LEU A 90 9.52 -2.21 -5.56
CA LEU A 90 8.97 -1.30 -4.56
C LEU A 90 9.98 -0.23 -4.15
N ALA A 91 11.24 -0.62 -3.90
CA ALA A 91 12.30 0.33 -3.58
C ALA A 91 12.51 1.36 -4.70
N GLY A 92 12.60 0.91 -5.95
CA GLY A 92 12.66 1.79 -7.12
C GLY A 92 11.42 2.68 -7.27
N GLY A 93 10.24 2.12 -7.00
CA GLY A 93 8.98 2.86 -7.02
C GLY A 93 8.93 3.98 -5.98
N ILE A 94 9.39 3.73 -4.75
CA ILE A 94 9.45 4.76 -3.69
C ILE A 94 10.38 5.90 -4.11
N ILE A 95 11.56 5.61 -4.68
CA ILE A 95 12.48 6.65 -5.20
C ILE A 95 11.79 7.46 -6.29
N ALA A 96 11.23 6.80 -7.30
CA ALA A 96 10.62 7.45 -8.44
C ALA A 96 9.44 8.34 -8.03
N VAL A 97 8.54 7.83 -7.18
CA VAL A 97 7.38 8.60 -6.70
C VAL A 97 7.82 9.76 -5.80
N SER A 98 8.79 9.56 -4.90
CA SER A 98 9.31 10.65 -4.05
C SER A 98 9.94 11.76 -4.89
N PHE A 99 10.76 11.41 -5.88
CA PHE A 99 11.39 12.40 -6.76
C PHE A 99 10.36 13.17 -7.59
N LEU A 100 9.42 12.46 -8.23
CA LEU A 100 8.39 13.10 -9.03
C LEU A 100 7.45 13.97 -8.20
N ASN A 101 7.15 13.55 -6.96
CA ASN A 101 6.30 14.33 -6.07
C ASN A 101 6.91 15.70 -5.70
N LEU A 102 8.22 15.75 -5.48
CA LEU A 102 8.94 17.00 -5.24
C LEU A 102 8.99 17.92 -6.47
N THR A 103 8.85 17.37 -7.67
CA THR A 103 8.84 18.18 -8.92
C THR A 103 7.44 18.62 -9.34
N LEU A 104 6.39 17.91 -8.90
CA LEU A 104 5.00 18.18 -9.27
C LEU A 104 4.38 19.34 -8.50
N HIS A 105 4.70 19.48 -7.22
CA HIS A 105 4.05 20.41 -6.32
C HIS A 105 5.09 21.26 -5.57
N GLU A 106 5.09 22.56 -5.81
CA GLU A 106 5.98 23.48 -5.10
C GLU A 106 5.68 23.55 -3.60
N GLU A 107 4.40 23.45 -3.22
CA GLU A 107 3.97 23.40 -1.82
C GLU A 107 4.53 22.19 -1.08
N VAL A 108 4.49 21.01 -1.71
CA VAL A 108 5.07 19.78 -1.15
C VAL A 108 6.59 19.93 -1.07
N ARG A 109 7.23 20.48 -2.09
CA ARG A 109 8.67 20.73 -2.09
C ARG A 109 9.08 21.67 -0.95
N ALA A 110 8.37 22.79 -0.78
CA ALA A 110 8.63 23.74 0.29
C ALA A 110 8.42 23.08 1.68
N LEU A 111 7.35 22.28 1.84
CA LEU A 111 7.09 21.55 3.08
C LEU A 111 8.24 20.58 3.41
N TRP A 112 8.78 19.88 2.42
CA TRP A 112 9.81 18.85 2.62
C TRP A 112 11.22 19.45 2.76
N LEU A 113 11.54 20.56 2.08
CA LEU A 113 12.90 21.11 2.01
C LEU A 113 13.10 22.35 2.88
N GLU A 114 12.05 23.15 3.10
CA GLU A 114 12.19 24.48 3.72
C GLU A 114 11.51 24.58 5.10
N SER A 115 10.59 23.63 5.44
CA SER A 115 9.90 23.68 6.71
C SER A 115 10.67 23.02 7.84
N SER A 116 10.35 23.37 9.09
CA SER A 116 10.86 22.68 10.28
C SER A 116 10.46 21.20 10.36
N LEU A 117 9.37 20.81 9.70
CA LEU A 117 8.93 19.44 9.56
C LEU A 117 9.70 18.66 8.47
N GLY A 118 10.45 19.36 7.61
CA GLY A 118 11.18 18.75 6.51
C GLY A 118 12.17 17.66 6.95
N ILE A 119 12.85 17.86 8.08
CA ILE A 119 13.76 16.85 8.65
C ILE A 119 13.01 15.55 8.98
N VAL A 120 11.83 15.66 9.59
CA VAL A 120 11.00 14.49 9.94
C VAL A 120 10.48 13.81 8.67
N LEU A 121 10.02 14.59 7.68
CA LEU A 121 9.53 14.06 6.40
C LEU A 121 10.64 13.36 5.63
N MET A 122 11.85 13.92 5.57
CA MET A 122 13.01 13.30 4.93
C MET A 122 13.49 12.02 5.66
N ALA A 123 13.28 11.93 6.98
CA ALA A 123 13.60 10.72 7.73
C ALA A 123 12.70 9.53 7.32
N ILE A 124 11.46 9.78 6.85
CA ILE A 124 10.52 8.69 6.50
C ILE A 124 11.03 7.86 5.32
N PRO A 125 11.39 8.41 4.15
CA PRO A 125 11.96 7.61 3.05
C PRO A 125 13.22 6.87 3.46
N ILE A 126 14.13 7.51 4.21
CA ILE A 126 15.37 6.89 4.70
C ILE A 126 15.04 5.67 5.57
N THR A 127 14.09 5.82 6.50
CA THR A 127 13.62 4.72 7.34
C THR A 127 12.97 3.62 6.52
N CYS A 128 12.15 3.96 5.52
CA CYS A 128 11.55 2.98 4.60
C CYS A 128 12.63 2.18 3.86
N PHE A 129 13.68 2.81 3.36
CA PHE A 129 14.79 2.11 2.72
C PHE A 129 15.55 1.22 3.70
N GLY A 130 15.78 1.68 4.93
CA GLY A 130 16.38 0.86 5.99
C GLY A 130 15.55 -0.39 6.30
N LEU A 131 14.23 -0.23 6.42
CA LEU A 131 13.29 -1.34 6.65
C LEU A 131 13.23 -2.31 5.45
N LEU A 132 13.25 -1.81 4.22
CA LEU A 132 13.29 -2.64 3.03
C LEU A 132 14.63 -3.41 2.93
N ALA A 133 15.75 -2.78 3.23
CA ALA A 133 17.06 -3.43 3.28
C ALA A 133 17.09 -4.53 4.35
N LEU A 134 16.56 -4.24 5.55
CA LEU A 134 16.40 -5.23 6.62
C LEU A 134 15.54 -6.40 6.17
N CYS A 135 14.40 -6.11 5.55
CA CYS A 135 13.51 -7.13 5.00
C CYS A 135 14.20 -8.00 3.95
N GLY A 136 14.99 -7.39 3.07
CA GLY A 136 15.81 -8.11 2.09
C GLY A 136 16.81 -9.05 2.74
N GLY A 137 17.50 -8.62 3.80
CA GLY A 137 18.42 -9.45 4.58
C GLY A 137 17.71 -10.63 5.27
N VAL A 138 16.52 -10.38 5.83
CA VAL A 138 15.68 -11.44 6.43
C VAL A 138 15.27 -12.46 5.37
N LEU A 139 14.77 -12.00 4.22
CA LEU A 139 14.34 -12.88 3.12
C LEU A 139 15.47 -13.73 2.55
N GLN A 140 16.72 -13.29 2.65
CA GLN A 140 17.88 -14.09 2.24
C GLN A 140 18.16 -15.24 3.19
N ARG A 141 17.96 -15.03 4.51
CA ARG A 141 18.26 -15.99 5.57
C ARG A 141 17.12 -16.98 5.87
N LEU A 142 15.88 -16.64 5.51
CA LEU A 142 14.70 -17.45 5.81
C LEU A 142 14.78 -18.92 5.33
N PRO A 143 15.33 -19.24 4.14
CA PRO A 143 15.43 -20.64 3.70
C PRO A 143 16.27 -21.52 4.63
N GLU A 144 17.19 -20.92 5.39
CA GLU A 144 18.12 -21.60 6.30
C GLU A 144 17.65 -21.56 7.76
N ALA A 145 16.70 -20.67 8.09
CA ALA A 145 16.31 -20.36 9.47
C ALA A 145 15.37 -21.38 10.13
N GLY A 146 14.96 -22.45 9.41
CA GLY A 146 14.12 -23.52 9.98
C GLY A 146 12.80 -23.03 10.58
N GLY A 147 12.14 -22.05 9.92
CA GLY A 147 10.84 -21.52 10.35
C GLY A 147 10.89 -20.37 11.37
N LYS A 148 12.07 -19.98 11.84
CA LYS A 148 12.20 -18.85 12.79
C LYS A 148 12.22 -17.51 12.06
N GLY A 149 11.32 -16.59 12.44
CA GLY A 149 11.28 -15.22 11.90
C GLY A 149 10.42 -15.02 10.65
N GLU A 150 9.58 -15.97 10.28
CA GLU A 150 8.67 -15.90 9.11
C GLU A 150 7.67 -14.73 9.17
N TRP A 151 7.36 -14.26 10.37
CA TRP A 151 6.46 -13.11 10.58
C TRP A 151 7.13 -11.76 10.28
N LEU A 152 8.46 -11.70 10.34
CA LEU A 152 9.21 -10.46 10.27
C LEU A 152 9.08 -9.73 8.91
N PRO A 153 9.15 -10.40 7.74
CA PRO A 153 8.92 -9.74 6.45
C PRO A 153 7.56 -9.08 6.35
N PHE A 154 6.51 -9.72 6.90
CA PHE A 154 5.17 -9.15 6.90
C PHE A 154 5.06 -7.93 7.82
N ALA A 155 5.62 -7.99 9.02
CA ALA A 155 5.63 -6.86 9.95
C ALA A 155 6.42 -5.66 9.39
N LEU A 156 7.58 -5.90 8.78
CA LEU A 156 8.37 -4.86 8.11
C LEU A 156 7.62 -4.24 6.92
N ALA A 157 6.98 -5.08 6.08
CA ALA A 157 6.15 -4.60 4.99
C ALA A 157 5.02 -3.71 5.50
N LEU A 158 4.30 -4.13 6.53
CA LEU A 158 3.22 -3.34 7.12
C LEU A 158 3.73 -1.99 7.65
N LEU A 159 4.88 -1.97 8.31
CA LEU A 159 5.48 -0.75 8.83
C LEU A 159 5.86 0.22 7.69
N VAL A 160 6.44 -0.27 6.59
CA VAL A 160 6.73 0.55 5.40
C VAL A 160 5.45 1.15 4.83
N PHE A 161 4.37 0.36 4.72
CA PHE A 161 3.07 0.87 4.26
C PHE A 161 2.52 1.97 5.16
N LEU A 162 2.57 1.80 6.48
CA LEU A 162 2.12 2.81 7.43
C LEU A 162 2.93 4.10 7.34
N LEU A 163 4.25 3.99 7.20
CA LEU A 163 5.12 5.16 7.04
C LEU A 163 4.85 5.90 5.72
N CYS A 164 4.71 5.18 4.61
CA CYS A 164 4.35 5.77 3.33
C CYS A 164 2.98 6.46 3.39
N PHE A 165 2.00 5.83 4.03
CA PHE A 165 0.66 6.41 4.21
C PHE A 165 0.70 7.69 5.08
N ALA A 166 1.46 7.67 6.17
CA ALA A 166 1.64 8.85 7.02
C ALA A 166 2.33 10.00 6.27
N ALA A 167 3.41 9.71 5.55
CA ALA A 167 4.10 10.71 4.72
C ALA A 167 3.17 11.32 3.67
N PHE A 168 2.35 10.48 3.03
CA PHE A 168 1.36 10.90 2.06
C PHE A 168 0.30 11.82 2.69
N GLY A 169 -0.28 11.43 3.83
CA GLY A 169 -1.26 12.26 4.53
C GLY A 169 -0.71 13.61 4.96
N ILE A 170 0.51 13.65 5.49
CA ILE A 170 1.16 14.90 5.92
C ILE A 170 1.49 15.78 4.71
N SER A 171 1.97 15.19 3.61
CA SER A 171 2.39 15.95 2.42
C SER A 171 1.24 16.68 1.72
N TYR A 172 0.04 16.13 1.76
CA TYR A 172 -1.13 16.69 1.07
C TYR A 172 -2.11 17.42 1.98
N TYR A 173 -1.92 17.37 3.30
CA TYR A 173 -2.75 18.17 4.21
C TYR A 173 -2.52 19.67 3.92
N PRO A 174 -3.59 20.52 3.84
CA PRO A 174 -4.99 20.24 4.12
C PRO A 174 -5.86 19.93 2.89
N TYR A 175 -5.28 19.51 1.77
CA TYR A 175 -6.02 19.28 0.52
C TYR A 175 -6.70 17.92 0.47
N ILE A 176 -7.96 17.89 -0.01
CA ILE A 176 -8.65 16.68 -0.48
C ILE A 176 -8.23 16.37 -1.91
N VAL A 177 -8.13 17.39 -2.77
CA VAL A 177 -7.56 17.28 -4.10
C VAL A 177 -6.38 18.25 -4.18
N PRO A 178 -5.14 17.75 -4.34
CA PRO A 178 -3.95 18.59 -4.32
C PRO A 178 -4.05 19.80 -5.26
N GLY A 179 -3.80 21.00 -4.73
CA GLY A 179 -3.84 22.24 -5.48
C GLY A 179 -5.21 22.71 -5.96
N GLN A 180 -6.32 22.01 -5.62
CA GLN A 180 -7.65 22.38 -6.10
C GLN A 180 -8.68 22.54 -4.98
N LEU A 181 -8.77 21.58 -4.06
CA LEU A 181 -9.85 21.54 -3.08
C LEU A 181 -9.31 21.22 -1.69
N THR A 182 -9.56 22.12 -0.73
CA THR A 182 -9.19 21.88 0.66
C THR A 182 -10.27 21.10 1.41
N ILE A 183 -9.90 20.53 2.56
CA ILE A 183 -10.85 19.86 3.47
C ILE A 183 -11.98 20.83 3.87
N MET A 184 -11.63 22.10 4.13
CA MET A 184 -12.63 23.10 4.55
C MET A 184 -13.63 23.45 3.45
N ASP A 185 -13.19 23.52 2.20
CA ASP A 185 -14.05 23.83 1.06
C ASP A 185 -15.01 22.68 0.72
N ALA A 186 -14.59 21.43 1.05
CA ALA A 186 -15.38 20.22 0.78
C ALA A 186 -16.27 19.79 1.96
N LEU A 187 -16.27 20.53 3.07
CA LEU A 187 -17.07 20.17 4.24
C LEU A 187 -18.56 20.17 3.90
N ALA A 188 -19.21 19.04 4.20
CA ALA A 188 -20.67 18.95 4.21
C ALA A 188 -21.26 19.75 5.38
N ASP A 189 -22.57 20.01 5.34
CA ASP A 189 -23.31 20.65 6.43
C ASP A 189 -23.07 19.93 7.78
N ALA A 190 -23.00 20.71 8.86
CA ALA A 190 -22.66 20.21 10.20
C ALA A 190 -23.59 19.08 10.69
N ASN A 191 -24.88 19.12 10.29
CA ASN A 191 -25.83 18.08 10.66
C ASN A 191 -25.54 16.76 9.92
N SER A 192 -25.17 16.84 8.64
CA SER A 192 -24.76 15.69 7.84
C SER A 192 -23.49 15.04 8.41
N LEU A 193 -22.52 15.85 8.81
CA LEU A 193 -21.28 15.36 9.45
C LEU A 193 -21.55 14.67 10.79
N ARG A 194 -22.43 15.22 11.62
CA ARG A 194 -22.83 14.60 12.90
C ARG A 194 -23.53 13.25 12.67
N PHE A 195 -24.43 13.18 11.70
CA PHE A 195 -25.10 11.93 11.35
C PHE A 195 -24.11 10.86 10.89
N LEU A 196 -23.18 11.21 9.99
CA LEU A 196 -22.11 10.32 9.55
C LEU A 196 -21.21 9.88 10.68
N LEU A 197 -20.86 10.81 11.60
CA LEU A 197 -20.02 10.50 12.77
C LEU A 197 -20.68 9.45 13.66
N VAL A 198 -21.96 9.59 13.97
CA VAL A 198 -22.71 8.60 14.78
C VAL A 198 -22.68 7.23 14.12
N GLY A 199 -22.96 7.16 12.81
CA GLY A 199 -22.85 5.92 12.05
C GLY A 199 -21.46 5.30 12.09
N THR A 200 -20.44 6.12 11.90
CA THR A 200 -19.03 5.69 11.89
C THR A 200 -18.59 5.14 13.25
N VAL A 201 -18.93 5.81 14.35
CA VAL A 201 -18.58 5.38 15.72
C VAL A 201 -19.20 4.03 16.08
N ILE A 202 -20.33 3.68 15.50
CA ILE A 202 -20.96 2.37 15.70
C ILE A 202 -20.39 1.32 14.75
N VAL A 203 -20.36 1.63 13.45
CA VAL A 203 -20.04 0.65 12.40
C VAL A 203 -18.57 0.27 12.40
N VAL A 204 -17.66 1.23 12.57
CA VAL A 204 -16.20 0.95 12.52
C VAL A 204 -15.76 0.00 13.64
N PRO A 205 -16.13 0.20 14.93
CA PRO A 205 -15.79 -0.77 15.97
C PRO A 205 -16.38 -2.17 15.73
N CYS A 206 -17.61 -2.25 15.20
CA CYS A 206 -18.23 -3.54 14.85
C CYS A 206 -17.45 -4.26 13.76
N ILE A 207 -17.03 -3.57 12.70
CA ILE A 207 -16.20 -4.14 11.62
C ILE A 207 -14.85 -4.59 12.16
N LEU A 208 -14.20 -3.78 12.99
CA LEU A 208 -12.91 -4.13 13.59
C LEU A 208 -13.03 -5.36 14.50
N ALA A 209 -14.04 -5.40 15.37
CA ALA A 209 -14.30 -6.54 16.23
C ALA A 209 -14.57 -7.82 15.44
N TYR A 210 -15.41 -7.74 14.41
CA TYR A 210 -15.67 -8.86 13.49
C TYR A 210 -14.38 -9.32 12.78
N THR A 211 -13.59 -8.38 12.28
CA THR A 211 -12.33 -8.69 11.61
C THR A 211 -11.36 -9.42 12.54
N VAL A 212 -11.17 -8.92 13.76
CA VAL A 212 -10.33 -9.58 14.77
C VAL A 212 -10.85 -10.97 15.11
N MET A 213 -12.15 -11.13 15.25
CA MET A 213 -12.78 -12.43 15.53
C MET A 213 -12.54 -13.42 14.38
N VAL A 214 -12.75 -13.01 13.13
CA VAL A 214 -12.50 -13.84 11.95
C VAL A 214 -11.03 -14.26 11.87
N TYR A 215 -10.10 -13.33 12.04
CA TYR A 215 -8.67 -13.63 12.04
C TYR A 215 -8.26 -14.59 13.17
N ARG A 216 -8.87 -14.50 14.35
CA ARG A 216 -8.62 -15.44 15.46
C ARG A 216 -9.18 -16.84 15.18
N ILE A 217 -10.39 -16.95 14.63
CA ILE A 217 -11.02 -18.23 14.29
C ILE A 217 -10.25 -18.94 13.17
N PHE A 218 -9.83 -18.20 12.15
CA PHE A 218 -9.11 -18.74 10.99
C PHE A 218 -7.59 -18.52 11.09
N ALA A 219 -7.06 -18.40 12.31
CA ALA A 219 -5.65 -18.10 12.51
C ALA A 219 -4.72 -19.13 11.85
N GLY A 220 -5.20 -20.35 11.57
CA GLY A 220 -4.44 -21.42 10.86
C GLY A 220 -2.99 -21.45 11.33
N LYS A 221 -2.14 -22.26 11.26
CA LYS A 221 -0.74 -22.26 11.66
C LYS A 221 -0.29 -21.07 12.56
#